data_b3236d0c5b0b3c157b3f9d3813e2ea13
#
_entry.id   b3236d0c5b0b3c157b3f9d3813e2ea13
#
_cell.length_a   1.000
_cell.length_b   1.000
_cell.length_c   1.000
_cell.angle_alpha   90.00
_cell.angle_beta   90.00
_cell.angle_gamma   90.00
#
_symmetry.space_group_name_H-M   'P 1'
#
loop_
_entity.id
_entity.type
_entity.pdbx_description
1 polymer ?
#
loop_
_entity_poly.entity_id
_entity_poly.type
_entity_poly.pdbx_seq_one_letter_code
_entity_poly.pdbx_strand_id
1 'polypeptide(L)'
;MTDLSSITAALKSAARKLLDGLLAELSSLGPNQHTRMLRLHTPLGLDVLLAEKAEITEQIGPKTSNQGDAGFAIDLLALSTRADIAPLDLIGQPVLLELLTANSREDLRPFHGHVTAMELLGSDGGYARYRLTVEPWTAFLTHRHDAYVFQDMSVIDITESVFADYAAQGALAPQWRWELADKTVYAKRSL
;
A
#
# COMPACT_ATOMS: atom_id res chain seq x y z
N MET A 1 -45.16 13.76 24.76
CA MET A 1 -45.10 13.01 23.50
C MET A 1 -43.64 12.63 23.29
N THR A 2 -43.29 11.41 23.59
CA THR A 2 -41.92 10.89 23.42
C THR A 2 -41.68 10.74 21.93
N ASP A 3 -40.68 11.40 21.41
CA ASP A 3 -40.40 11.47 19.97
C ASP A 3 -40.01 10.10 19.44
N LEU A 4 -40.88 9.49 18.64
CA LEU A 4 -40.64 8.20 17.99
C LEU A 4 -39.33 8.17 17.15
N SER A 5 -38.87 9.35 16.68
CA SER A 5 -37.65 9.50 15.91
C SER A 5 -36.41 9.25 16.76
N SER A 6 -36.40 9.71 18.00
CA SER A 6 -35.29 9.53 18.94
C SER A 6 -35.15 8.05 19.40
N ILE A 7 -36.27 7.38 19.59
CA ILE A 7 -36.31 5.94 19.95
C ILE A 7 -35.78 5.10 18.78
N THR A 8 -36.20 5.42 17.55
CA THR A 8 -35.71 4.71 16.34
C THR A 8 -34.22 4.91 16.11
N ALA A 9 -33.70 6.11 16.36
CA ALA A 9 -32.26 6.40 16.26
C ALA A 9 -31.45 5.67 17.32
N ALA A 10 -31.95 5.61 18.57
CA ALA A 10 -31.31 4.87 19.67
C ALA A 10 -31.28 3.35 19.40
N LEU A 11 -32.39 2.79 18.89
CA LEU A 11 -32.45 1.37 18.50
C LEU A 11 -31.51 1.03 17.35
N LYS A 12 -31.40 1.87 16.33
CA LYS A 12 -30.44 1.69 15.22
C LYS A 12 -28.99 1.77 15.72
N SER A 13 -28.68 2.67 16.64
CA SER A 13 -27.34 2.80 17.23
C SER A 13 -26.99 1.59 18.08
N ALA A 14 -27.93 1.09 18.90
CA ALA A 14 -27.72 -0.10 19.71
C ALA A 14 -27.58 -1.37 18.85
N ALA A 15 -28.40 -1.52 17.81
CA ALA A 15 -28.29 -2.64 16.87
C ALA A 15 -26.95 -2.63 16.12
N ARG A 16 -26.45 -1.44 15.74
CA ARG A 16 -25.15 -1.28 15.10
C ARG A 16 -24.00 -1.70 16.02
N LYS A 17 -24.02 -1.25 17.29
CA LYS A 17 -23.03 -1.66 18.30
C LYS A 17 -23.02 -3.16 18.58
N LEU A 18 -24.20 -3.78 18.62
CA LEU A 18 -24.32 -5.24 18.77
C LEU A 18 -23.79 -5.98 17.54
N LEU A 19 -24.10 -5.48 16.35
CA LEU A 19 -23.60 -6.06 15.11
C LEU A 19 -22.07 -5.94 15.02
N ASP A 20 -21.52 -4.78 15.34
CA ASP A 20 -20.08 -4.53 15.37
C ASP A 20 -19.38 -5.42 16.42
N GLY A 21 -20.00 -5.64 17.58
CA GLY A 21 -19.52 -6.57 18.60
C GLY A 21 -19.53 -8.03 18.14
N LEU A 22 -20.60 -8.48 17.51
CA LEU A 22 -20.71 -9.83 16.94
C LEU A 22 -19.73 -10.04 15.78
N LEU A 23 -19.53 -9.04 14.93
CA LEU A 23 -18.55 -9.09 13.85
C LEU A 23 -17.12 -9.15 14.40
N ALA A 24 -16.83 -8.44 15.49
CA ALA A 24 -15.54 -8.51 16.17
C ALA A 24 -15.30 -9.89 16.80
N GLU A 25 -16.32 -10.51 17.42
CA GLU A 25 -16.22 -11.88 17.94
C GLU A 25 -16.09 -12.92 16.82
N LEU A 26 -16.84 -12.79 15.74
CA LEU A 26 -16.72 -13.67 14.57
C LEU A 26 -15.37 -13.54 13.88
N SER A 27 -14.81 -12.34 13.79
CA SER A 27 -13.46 -12.13 13.23
C SER A 27 -12.36 -12.69 14.16
N SER A 28 -12.63 -12.83 15.46
CA SER A 28 -11.69 -13.47 16.39
C SER A 28 -11.63 -15.01 16.24
N LEU A 29 -12.62 -15.62 15.61
CA LEU A 29 -12.67 -17.05 15.34
C LEU A 29 -11.92 -17.45 14.06
N GLY A 30 -11.56 -16.49 13.21
CA GLY A 30 -10.81 -16.70 11.98
C GLY A 30 -9.33 -16.32 12.10
N PRO A 31 -8.56 -16.61 11.06
CA PRO A 31 -7.17 -16.14 10.99
C PRO A 31 -7.13 -14.63 10.97
N ASN A 32 -6.40 -14.01 11.91
CA ASN A 32 -6.30 -12.57 12.06
C ASN A 32 -4.84 -12.12 12.24
N GLN A 33 -4.61 -10.80 12.15
CA GLN A 33 -3.27 -10.21 12.19
C GLN A 33 -2.91 -9.54 13.53
N HIS A 34 -3.83 -9.47 14.49
CA HIS A 34 -3.63 -8.69 15.71
C HIS A 34 -2.39 -9.07 16.54
N THR A 35 -2.04 -10.36 16.53
CA THR A 35 -0.88 -10.88 17.27
C THR A 35 0.32 -11.20 16.40
N ARG A 36 0.22 -10.94 15.09
CA ARG A 36 1.28 -11.29 14.15
C ARG A 36 2.38 -10.23 14.12
N MET A 37 3.59 -10.67 13.80
CA MET A 37 4.74 -9.77 13.62
C MET A 37 4.63 -8.92 12.35
N LEU A 38 3.93 -9.44 11.35
CA LEU A 38 3.65 -8.77 10.09
C LEU A 38 2.14 -8.50 10.00
N ARG A 39 1.77 -7.26 9.70
CA ARG A 39 0.39 -6.86 9.44
C ARG A 39 0.30 -6.26 8.05
N LEU A 40 -0.59 -6.79 7.24
CA LEU A 40 -0.80 -6.37 5.87
C LEU A 40 -2.16 -5.71 5.72
N HIS A 41 -2.16 -4.46 5.32
CA HIS A 41 -3.37 -3.70 5.04
C HIS A 41 -3.53 -3.55 3.53
N THR A 42 -4.67 -3.98 3.02
CA THR A 42 -5.02 -3.93 1.59
C THR A 42 -6.42 -3.35 1.39
N PRO A 43 -6.76 -2.85 0.20
CA PRO A 43 -8.12 -2.40 -0.11
C PRO A 43 -9.18 -3.52 -0.07
N LEU A 44 -8.77 -4.78 -0.07
CA LEU A 44 -9.70 -5.92 0.02
C LEU A 44 -10.40 -6.03 1.37
N GLY A 45 -9.89 -5.34 2.38
CA GLY A 45 -10.41 -5.36 3.75
C GLY A 45 -9.49 -6.04 4.75
N LEU A 46 -9.91 -5.98 6.02
CA LEU A 46 -9.14 -6.56 7.13
C LEU A 46 -9.09 -8.09 6.99
N ASP A 47 -7.90 -8.63 7.26
CA ASP A 47 -7.65 -10.07 7.36
C ASP A 47 -8.00 -10.90 6.10
N VAL A 48 -8.29 -10.27 4.95
CA VAL A 48 -8.49 -10.97 3.68
C VAL A 48 -7.18 -11.57 3.19
N LEU A 49 -6.07 -10.84 3.35
CA LEU A 49 -4.70 -11.30 3.08
C LEU A 49 -3.87 -11.16 4.35
N LEU A 50 -3.24 -12.23 4.76
CA LEU A 50 -2.40 -12.31 5.96
C LEU A 50 -0.95 -12.48 5.53
N ALA A 51 -0.08 -11.54 5.87
CA ALA A 51 1.34 -11.68 5.58
C ALA A 51 1.94 -12.94 6.25
N GLU A 52 2.55 -13.82 5.47
CA GLU A 52 3.25 -15.01 5.91
C GLU A 52 4.76 -14.75 6.01
N LYS A 53 5.34 -14.19 4.96
CA LYS A 53 6.76 -13.85 4.85
C LYS A 53 6.91 -12.58 4.03
N ALA A 54 7.81 -11.72 4.43
CA ALA A 54 8.23 -10.57 3.64
C ALA A 54 9.76 -10.55 3.51
N GLU A 55 10.24 -10.35 2.29
CA GLU A 55 11.64 -10.05 2.01
C GLU A 55 11.70 -8.62 1.49
N ILE A 56 12.36 -7.75 2.24
CA ILE A 56 12.39 -6.31 1.98
C ILE A 56 13.80 -5.94 1.56
N THR A 57 13.93 -5.40 0.36
CA THR A 57 15.17 -4.85 -0.17
C THR A 57 15.04 -3.35 -0.25
N GLU A 58 15.92 -2.62 0.42
CA GLU A 58 16.02 -1.15 0.36
C GLU A 58 17.33 -0.77 -0.32
N GLN A 59 17.28 0.08 -1.34
CA GLN A 59 18.44 0.56 -2.07
C GLN A 59 18.49 2.07 -2.11
N ILE A 60 19.65 2.64 -1.83
CA ILE A 60 19.95 4.06 -1.93
C ILE A 60 20.89 4.28 -3.11
N GLY A 61 20.48 5.15 -4.03
CA GLY A 61 21.29 5.53 -5.19
C GLY A 61 20.79 4.98 -6.52
N PRO A 62 21.42 5.40 -7.63
CA PRO A 62 21.00 4.93 -8.94
C PRO A 62 21.29 3.45 -9.09
N LYS A 63 20.37 2.72 -9.66
CA LYS A 63 20.61 1.34 -10.05
C LYS A 63 21.66 1.27 -11.14
N THR A 64 22.68 0.49 -10.88
CA THR A 64 23.59 0.03 -11.91
C THR A 64 22.90 -1.11 -12.63
N SER A 65 22.58 -0.87 -13.91
CA SER A 65 22.21 -1.82 -14.96
C SER A 65 21.52 -3.13 -14.51
N ASN A 66 20.31 -3.36 -14.95
CA ASN A 66 19.54 -4.60 -14.96
C ASN A 66 18.78 -5.02 -13.70
N GLN A 67 18.83 -4.30 -12.63
CA GLN A 67 17.96 -4.51 -11.47
C GLN A 67 17.17 -3.22 -11.21
N GLY A 68 15.92 -3.24 -11.51
CA GLY A 68 14.87 -2.28 -11.26
C GLY A 68 15.21 -1.01 -10.45
N ASP A 69 14.27 -0.19 -10.10
CA ASP A 69 14.44 1.21 -9.68
C ASP A 69 14.97 1.43 -8.26
N ALA A 70 15.62 2.57 -8.01
CA ALA A 70 16.00 2.99 -6.68
C ALA A 70 14.77 3.08 -5.76
N GLY A 71 14.93 2.73 -4.48
CA GLY A 71 13.86 2.71 -3.52
C GLY A 71 13.80 1.40 -2.74
N PHE A 72 12.63 0.86 -2.56
CA PHE A 72 12.45 -0.45 -1.92
C PHE A 72 11.65 -1.37 -2.84
N ALA A 73 11.82 -2.68 -2.60
CA ALA A 73 10.96 -3.71 -3.14
C ALA A 73 10.66 -4.73 -2.05
N ILE A 74 9.43 -5.20 -1.98
CA ILE A 74 8.99 -6.24 -1.05
C ILE A 74 8.49 -7.41 -1.85
N ASP A 75 9.12 -8.58 -1.68
CA ASP A 75 8.55 -9.88 -2.07
C ASP A 75 7.76 -10.41 -0.88
N LEU A 76 6.43 -10.41 -0.99
CA LEU A 76 5.50 -10.72 0.08
C LEU A 76 4.73 -12.00 -0.23
N LEU A 77 4.86 -13.00 0.64
CA LEU A 77 3.98 -14.15 0.65
C LEU A 77 2.81 -13.88 1.60
N ALA A 78 1.61 -14.07 1.12
CA ALA A 78 0.38 -13.87 1.88
C ALA A 78 -0.56 -15.07 1.78
N LEU A 79 -1.27 -15.33 2.86
CA LEU A 79 -2.29 -16.37 2.97
C LEU A 79 -3.67 -15.74 2.94
N SER A 80 -4.61 -16.42 2.31
CA SER A 80 -6.03 -16.06 2.30
C SER A 80 -6.91 -17.31 2.41
N THR A 81 -8.07 -17.17 3.01
CA THR A 81 -9.12 -18.19 2.91
C THR A 81 -9.83 -18.16 1.55
N ARG A 82 -9.53 -17.16 0.72
CA ARG A 82 -10.06 -16.96 -0.62
C ARG A 82 -9.02 -17.32 -1.66
N ALA A 83 -9.37 -18.20 -2.59
CA ALA A 83 -8.54 -18.57 -3.75
C ALA A 83 -8.96 -17.83 -5.04
N ASP A 84 -9.96 -16.96 -4.95
CA ASP A 84 -10.61 -16.27 -6.06
C ASP A 84 -10.29 -14.77 -6.14
N ILE A 85 -9.23 -14.30 -5.45
CA ILE A 85 -8.83 -12.89 -5.50
C ILE A 85 -8.27 -12.59 -6.88
N ALA A 86 -8.96 -11.70 -7.59
CA ALA A 86 -8.52 -11.32 -8.92
C ALA A 86 -7.31 -10.36 -8.87
N PRO A 87 -6.31 -10.52 -9.75
CA PRO A 87 -5.17 -9.60 -9.82
C PRO A 87 -5.58 -8.14 -10.00
N LEU A 88 -6.67 -7.88 -10.73
CA LEU A 88 -7.20 -6.52 -10.95
C LEU A 88 -7.70 -5.83 -9.68
N ASP A 89 -7.99 -6.58 -8.62
CA ASP A 89 -8.44 -6.01 -7.35
C ASP A 89 -7.26 -5.46 -6.53
N LEU A 90 -6.02 -5.86 -6.85
CA LEU A 90 -4.82 -5.50 -6.09
C LEU A 90 -3.74 -4.81 -6.89
N ILE A 91 -3.51 -5.19 -8.15
CA ILE A 91 -2.45 -4.56 -8.96
C ILE A 91 -2.75 -3.07 -9.12
N GLY A 92 -1.75 -2.24 -8.84
CA GLY A 92 -1.87 -0.79 -8.84
C GLY A 92 -2.46 -0.20 -7.54
N GLN A 93 -2.93 -1.04 -6.62
CA GLN A 93 -3.50 -0.56 -5.36
C GLN A 93 -2.43 -0.32 -4.30
N PRO A 94 -2.63 0.72 -3.46
CA PRO A 94 -1.76 0.98 -2.33
C PRO A 94 -1.95 -0.09 -1.24
N VAL A 95 -0.85 -0.51 -0.65
CA VAL A 95 -0.82 -1.42 0.50
C VAL A 95 0.14 -0.92 1.55
N LEU A 96 -0.11 -1.28 2.81
CA LEU A 96 0.74 -0.99 3.93
C LEU A 96 1.14 -2.31 4.60
N LEU A 97 2.44 -2.57 4.68
CA LEU A 97 3.00 -3.64 5.49
C LEU A 97 3.59 -3.03 6.75
N GLU A 98 3.15 -3.49 7.91
CA GLU A 98 3.68 -3.08 9.19
C GLU A 98 4.47 -4.22 9.82
N LEU A 99 5.67 -3.92 10.29
CA LEU A 99 6.58 -4.86 10.93
C LEU A 99 6.72 -4.53 12.41
N LEU A 100 6.41 -5.50 13.27
CA LEU A 100 6.73 -5.43 14.69
C LEU A 100 8.24 -5.54 14.88
N THR A 101 8.84 -4.55 15.51
CA THR A 101 10.29 -4.53 15.77
C THR A 101 10.59 -4.95 17.21
N ALA A 102 11.86 -5.32 17.48
CA ALA A 102 12.32 -5.64 18.83
C ALA A 102 12.26 -4.44 19.78
N ASN A 103 12.29 -3.22 19.24
CA ASN A 103 12.37 -1.99 20.03
C ASN A 103 11.01 -1.50 20.54
N SER A 104 9.93 -1.84 19.87
CA SER A 104 8.58 -1.44 20.27
C SER A 104 7.54 -2.46 19.80
N ARG A 105 6.56 -2.72 20.67
CA ARG A 105 5.36 -3.49 20.33
C ARG A 105 4.19 -2.59 19.92
N GLU A 106 4.32 -1.31 20.12
CA GLU A 106 3.30 -0.31 19.82
C GLU A 106 3.64 0.46 18.54
N ASP A 107 4.93 0.80 18.35
CA ASP A 107 5.40 1.48 17.14
C ASP A 107 5.86 0.45 16.10
N LEU A 108 4.99 0.13 15.17
CA LEU A 108 5.29 -0.74 14.05
C LEU A 108 6.06 0.02 12.98
N ARG A 109 7.06 -0.63 12.36
CA ARG A 109 7.75 -0.04 11.22
C ARG A 109 6.87 -0.18 9.96
N PRO A 110 6.40 0.93 9.37
CA PRO A 110 5.56 0.88 8.18
C PRO A 110 6.39 0.82 6.90
N PHE A 111 5.89 0.04 5.92
CA PHE A 111 6.35 0.02 4.54
C PHE A 111 5.13 0.22 3.65
N HIS A 112 5.01 1.39 3.05
CA HIS A 112 3.91 1.74 2.17
C HIS A 112 4.36 1.67 0.71
N GLY A 113 3.62 0.96 -0.11
CA GLY A 113 3.87 0.85 -1.55
C GLY A 113 2.63 0.44 -2.33
N HIS A 114 2.82 0.11 -3.59
CA HIS A 114 1.76 -0.37 -4.47
C HIS A 114 2.08 -1.78 -4.94
N VAL A 115 1.06 -2.59 -5.11
CA VAL A 115 1.22 -3.92 -5.69
C VAL A 115 1.51 -3.77 -7.19
N THR A 116 2.70 -4.20 -7.61
CA THR A 116 3.11 -4.18 -9.03
C THR A 116 2.95 -5.54 -9.70
N ALA A 117 2.97 -6.63 -8.93
CA ALA A 117 2.71 -7.97 -9.43
C ALA A 117 1.99 -8.82 -8.38
N MET A 118 1.18 -9.76 -8.86
CA MET A 118 0.47 -10.74 -8.04
C MET A 118 0.45 -12.11 -8.72
N GLU A 119 0.69 -13.15 -7.94
CA GLU A 119 0.66 -14.55 -8.38
C GLU A 119 -0.05 -15.43 -7.35
N LEU A 120 -0.95 -16.29 -7.80
CA LEU A 120 -1.51 -17.37 -6.98
C LEU A 120 -0.55 -18.58 -7.06
N LEU A 121 0.12 -18.90 -5.96
CA LEU A 121 1.09 -20.01 -5.90
C LEU A 121 0.42 -21.38 -5.75
N GLY A 122 -0.76 -21.40 -5.15
CA GLY A 122 -1.51 -22.64 -4.95
C GLY A 122 -2.52 -22.53 -3.81
N SER A 123 -3.27 -23.60 -3.61
CA SER A 123 -4.24 -23.74 -2.52
C SER A 123 -4.19 -25.17 -2.02
N ASP A 124 -4.21 -25.38 -0.70
CA ASP A 124 -4.11 -26.68 -0.04
C ASP A 124 -5.36 -27.05 0.78
N GLY A 125 -6.52 -26.61 0.32
CA GLY A 125 -7.83 -26.96 0.93
C GLY A 125 -8.24 -26.14 2.15
N GLY A 126 -7.38 -25.26 2.65
CA GLY A 126 -7.70 -24.35 3.76
C GLY A 126 -7.29 -22.92 3.46
N TYR A 127 -6.14 -22.75 2.81
CA TYR A 127 -5.59 -21.45 2.45
C TYR A 127 -5.07 -21.44 1.02
N ALA A 128 -5.33 -20.34 0.34
CA ALA A 128 -4.62 -19.95 -0.88
C ALA A 128 -3.38 -19.13 -0.50
N ARG A 129 -2.27 -19.39 -1.16
CA ARG A 129 -1.02 -18.65 -1.00
C ARG A 129 -0.79 -17.77 -2.20
N TYR A 130 -0.59 -16.49 -1.94
CA TYR A 130 -0.32 -15.47 -2.94
C TYR A 130 1.09 -14.92 -2.76
N ARG A 131 1.76 -14.63 -3.87
CA ARG A 131 2.95 -13.79 -3.91
C ARG A 131 2.56 -12.43 -4.43
N LEU A 132 2.97 -11.38 -3.72
CA LEU A 132 2.78 -9.99 -4.12
C LEU A 132 4.15 -9.32 -4.21
N THR A 133 4.38 -8.59 -5.29
CA THR A 133 5.51 -7.65 -5.36
C THR A 133 4.96 -6.26 -5.02
N VAL A 134 5.57 -5.61 -4.03
CA VAL A 134 5.18 -4.27 -3.59
C VAL A 134 6.36 -3.33 -3.76
N GLU A 135 6.14 -2.24 -4.49
CA GLU A 135 7.17 -1.28 -4.87
C GLU A 135 6.68 0.15 -4.63
N PRO A 136 7.58 1.14 -4.58
CA PRO A 136 7.18 2.53 -4.49
C PRO A 136 6.42 2.96 -5.75
N TRP A 137 5.60 4.01 -5.63
CA TRP A 137 4.85 4.57 -6.73
C TRP A 137 5.69 4.82 -7.99
N THR A 138 6.95 5.21 -7.82
CA THR A 138 7.87 5.49 -8.93
C THR A 138 8.13 4.30 -9.86
N ALA A 139 7.86 3.06 -9.42
CA ALA A 139 7.98 1.88 -10.27
C ALA A 139 7.05 1.97 -11.51
N PHE A 140 5.88 2.62 -11.38
CA PHE A 140 4.95 2.80 -12.50
C PHE A 140 5.46 3.75 -13.57
N LEU A 141 6.41 4.63 -13.26
CA LEU A 141 7.04 5.53 -14.24
C LEU A 141 7.77 4.75 -15.34
N THR A 142 8.23 3.52 -15.05
CA THR A 142 8.93 2.67 -16.02
C THR A 142 8.04 2.21 -17.18
N HIS A 143 6.71 2.26 -17.00
CA HIS A 143 5.74 1.87 -18.02
C HIS A 143 5.46 2.97 -19.05
N ARG A 144 5.99 4.17 -18.83
CA ARG A 144 5.83 5.29 -19.75
C ARG A 144 7.18 5.77 -20.25
N HIS A 145 7.32 5.86 -21.58
CA HIS A 145 8.43 6.51 -22.23
C HIS A 145 7.90 7.73 -22.98
N ASP A 146 8.51 8.88 -22.74
CA ASP A 146 8.13 10.12 -23.38
C ASP A 146 9.39 10.97 -23.68
N ALA A 147 9.26 11.91 -24.60
CA ALA A 147 10.33 12.83 -24.98
C ALA A 147 9.90 14.27 -24.61
N TYR A 148 10.50 14.83 -23.58
CA TYR A 148 10.25 16.19 -23.14
C TYR A 148 11.48 17.09 -23.35
N VAL A 149 11.22 18.34 -23.64
CA VAL A 149 12.24 19.39 -23.61
C VAL A 149 11.92 20.34 -22.45
N PHE A 150 12.80 20.40 -21.48
CA PHE A 150 12.67 21.30 -20.34
C PHE A 150 13.61 22.49 -20.53
N GLN A 151 13.07 23.70 -20.40
CA GLN A 151 13.86 24.95 -20.55
C GLN A 151 13.73 25.76 -19.27
N ASP A 152 14.89 26.25 -18.78
CA ASP A 152 14.99 27.10 -17.61
C ASP A 152 14.28 26.57 -16.36
N MET A 153 14.36 25.25 -16.14
CA MET A 153 13.77 24.53 -15.02
C MET A 153 14.85 23.87 -14.16
N SER A 154 14.61 23.85 -12.85
CA SER A 154 15.41 23.04 -11.93
C SER A 154 14.98 21.57 -11.99
N VAL A 155 15.79 20.65 -11.46
CA VAL A 155 15.39 19.24 -11.34
C VAL A 155 14.12 19.07 -10.50
N ILE A 156 13.88 19.97 -9.54
CA ILE A 156 12.67 19.97 -8.71
C ILE A 156 11.46 20.30 -9.60
N ASP A 157 11.54 21.39 -10.38
CA ASP A 157 10.45 21.81 -11.28
C ASP A 157 10.14 20.73 -12.32
N ILE A 158 11.19 20.09 -12.89
CA ILE A 158 11.06 18.98 -13.85
C ILE A 158 10.34 17.81 -13.21
N THR A 159 10.76 17.39 -12.01
CA THR A 159 10.13 16.27 -11.30
C THR A 159 8.66 16.57 -10.99
N GLU A 160 8.36 17.78 -10.50
CA GLU A 160 6.98 18.20 -10.22
C GLU A 160 6.13 18.20 -11.49
N SER A 161 6.69 18.66 -12.61
CA SER A 161 6.02 18.66 -13.92
C SER A 161 5.68 17.23 -14.37
N VAL A 162 6.65 16.30 -14.28
CA VAL A 162 6.44 14.89 -14.65
C VAL A 162 5.41 14.24 -13.73
N PHE A 163 5.46 14.49 -12.42
CA PHE A 163 4.53 13.89 -11.48
C PHE A 163 3.11 14.46 -11.62
N ALA A 164 2.98 15.73 -12.02
CA ALA A 164 1.67 16.35 -12.25
C ALA A 164 0.86 15.64 -13.33
N ASP A 165 1.52 15.02 -14.32
CA ASP A 165 0.85 14.25 -15.40
C ASP A 165 0.06 13.06 -14.85
N TYR A 166 0.39 12.59 -13.65
CA TYR A 166 -0.25 11.44 -13.00
C TYR A 166 -1.28 11.83 -11.93
N ALA A 167 -1.50 13.12 -11.69
CA ALA A 167 -2.39 13.59 -10.62
C ALA A 167 -3.84 13.07 -10.73
N ALA A 168 -4.30 12.75 -11.94
CA ALA A 168 -5.66 12.24 -12.20
C ALA A 168 -5.76 10.70 -12.20
N GLN A 169 -4.70 9.97 -11.83
CA GLN A 169 -4.63 8.51 -11.94
C GLN A 169 -5.24 7.75 -10.75
N GLY A 170 -6.08 8.38 -9.93
CA GLY A 170 -6.76 7.73 -8.82
C GLY A 170 -5.78 7.16 -7.79
N ALA A 171 -5.80 5.85 -7.56
CA ALA A 171 -4.92 5.17 -6.60
C ALA A 171 -3.42 5.29 -6.97
N LEU A 172 -3.11 5.55 -8.24
CA LEU A 172 -1.76 5.77 -8.75
C LEU A 172 -1.34 7.24 -8.77
N ALA A 173 -2.16 8.15 -8.23
CA ALA A 173 -1.79 9.56 -8.11
C ALA A 173 -0.57 9.69 -7.18
N PRO A 174 0.49 10.39 -7.62
CA PRO A 174 1.71 10.52 -6.85
C PRO A 174 1.49 11.31 -5.57
N GLN A 175 2.12 10.86 -4.50
CA GLN A 175 2.21 11.59 -3.25
C GLN A 175 3.67 11.70 -2.86
N TRP A 176 4.22 12.91 -2.81
CA TRP A 176 5.61 13.16 -2.46
C TRP A 176 5.76 14.44 -1.67
N ARG A 177 6.87 14.56 -0.99
CA ARG A 177 7.32 15.81 -0.38
C ARG A 177 8.83 15.96 -0.55
N TRP A 178 9.26 17.20 -0.65
CA TRP A 178 10.67 17.52 -0.70
C TRP A 178 11.21 17.77 0.71
N GLU A 179 12.18 16.97 1.12
CA GLU A 179 12.96 17.17 2.33
C GLU A 179 14.38 17.63 1.95
N LEU A 180 14.49 18.89 1.53
CA LEU A 180 15.73 19.50 1.06
C LEU A 180 16.17 20.59 2.03
N ALA A 181 17.44 20.55 2.43
CA ALA A 181 18.02 21.56 3.30
C ALA A 181 18.03 22.95 2.63
N ASP A 182 18.34 22.99 1.33
CA ASP A 182 18.34 24.22 0.54
C ASP A 182 17.94 23.90 -0.91
N LYS A 183 16.84 24.49 -1.36
CA LYS A 183 16.36 24.33 -2.74
C LYS A 183 17.16 25.16 -3.74
N THR A 184 17.86 26.19 -3.31
CA THR A 184 18.58 27.11 -4.20
C THR A 184 19.84 26.50 -4.85
N VAL A 185 20.35 25.40 -4.28
CA VAL A 185 21.49 24.65 -4.86
C VAL A 185 21.14 23.95 -6.17
N TYR A 186 19.86 23.78 -6.45
CA TYR A 186 19.35 23.12 -7.67
C TYR A 186 19.16 24.15 -8.79
N ALA A 187 20.25 24.46 -9.49
CA ALA A 187 20.23 25.46 -10.56
C ALA A 187 19.28 25.06 -11.70
N LYS A 188 18.63 26.08 -12.29
CA LYS A 188 17.84 25.89 -13.50
C LYS A 188 18.77 25.57 -14.69
N ARG A 189 18.28 24.68 -15.54
CA ARG A 189 18.99 24.21 -16.74
C ARG A 189 18.01 24.01 -17.89
N SER A 190 18.54 23.98 -19.11
CA SER A 190 17.78 23.52 -20.29
C SER A 190 18.30 22.15 -20.69
N LEU A 191 17.40 21.19 -20.78
CA LEU A 191 17.66 19.77 -21.05
C LEU A 191 16.77 19.30 -22.19
#